data_3317af60a10e0a6b048fc826366bd963
#
_entry.id   3317af60a10e0a6b048fc826366bd963
#
_cell.length_a   1.000
_cell.length_b   1.000
_cell.length_c   1.000
_cell.angle_alpha   90.00
_cell.angle_beta   90.00
_cell.angle_gamma   90.00
#
_symmetry.space_group_name_H-M   'P 1'
#
loop_
_entity.id
_entity.type
_entity.pdbx_description
1 polymer ?
#
loop_
_entity_poly.entity_id
_entity_poly.type
_entity_poly.pdbx_seq_one_letter_code
_entity_poly.pdbx_strand_id
1 'polypeptide(L)'
;EINQLYRTLLQDVPGIAFHTNPNEDFDSNYWLTCIVVNADVTGFTREEVRLRMEQENIETRPLWKPMHLQPVFADCPYYGDNTEGRLFDDGLCLPSGPALTNEDIARVATIIKEMY
;
A
#
# COMPACT_ATOMS: atom_id res chain seq x y z
N GLU A 1 10.16 -12.45 4.15
CA GLU A 1 9.77 -12.43 5.59
C GLU A 1 8.89 -11.24 5.93
N ILE A 2 9.31 -9.99 5.71
CA ILE A 2 8.57 -8.76 6.07
C ILE A 2 7.14 -8.75 5.51
N ASN A 3 6.97 -8.99 4.20
CA ASN A 3 5.66 -9.03 3.57
C ASN A 3 4.74 -10.09 4.21
N GLN A 4 5.27 -11.27 4.50
CA GLN A 4 4.49 -12.34 5.14
C GLN A 4 4.05 -11.96 6.56
N LEU A 5 4.90 -11.26 7.31
CA LEU A 5 4.56 -10.79 8.65
C LEU A 5 3.44 -9.75 8.60
N TYR A 6 3.51 -8.77 7.70
CA TYR A 6 2.41 -7.82 7.48
C TYR A 6 1.11 -8.53 7.11
N ARG A 7 1.16 -9.51 6.20
CA ARG A 7 -0.03 -10.30 5.82
C ARG A 7 -0.65 -10.99 7.03
N THR A 8 0.17 -11.62 7.88
CA THR A 8 -0.30 -12.28 9.09
C THR A 8 -0.93 -11.29 10.08
N LEU A 9 -0.30 -10.13 10.26
CA LEU A 9 -0.77 -9.12 11.22
C LEU A 9 -2.03 -8.39 10.77
N LEU A 10 -2.24 -8.24 9.46
CA LEU A 10 -3.36 -7.48 8.89
C LEU A 10 -4.42 -8.35 8.19
N GLN A 11 -4.31 -9.68 8.26
CA GLN A 11 -5.21 -10.62 7.56
C GLN A 11 -6.69 -10.44 7.91
N ASP A 12 -6.97 -10.04 9.14
CA ASP A 12 -8.33 -9.90 9.69
C ASP A 12 -8.82 -8.44 9.67
N VAL A 13 -8.10 -7.54 9.01
CA VAL A 13 -8.45 -6.11 8.92
C VAL A 13 -9.33 -5.88 7.69
N PRO A 14 -10.64 -5.59 7.84
CA PRO A 14 -11.53 -5.43 6.71
C PRO A 14 -11.09 -4.26 5.81
N GLY A 15 -11.21 -4.41 4.49
CA GLY A 15 -10.90 -3.33 3.55
C GLY A 15 -9.40 -3.07 3.31
N ILE A 16 -8.51 -3.81 3.97
CA ILE A 16 -7.07 -3.83 3.66
C ILE A 16 -6.76 -5.07 2.81
N ALA A 17 -6.29 -4.85 1.61
CA ALA A 17 -5.85 -5.92 0.71
C ALA A 17 -4.36 -5.78 0.39
N PHE A 18 -3.69 -6.89 0.16
CA PHE A 18 -2.29 -6.90 -0.27
C PHE A 18 -2.21 -7.12 -1.78
N HIS A 19 -1.29 -6.40 -2.41
CA HIS A 19 -0.95 -6.70 -3.80
C HIS A 19 -0.31 -8.09 -3.87
N THR A 20 -0.81 -8.93 -4.79
CA THR A 20 -0.38 -10.32 -4.96
C THR A 20 0.11 -10.59 -6.37
N ASN A 21 0.88 -11.65 -6.55
CA ASN A 21 1.23 -12.14 -7.88
C ASN A 21 -0.05 -12.54 -8.62
N PRO A 22 -0.14 -12.26 -9.93
CA PRO A 22 -1.33 -12.58 -10.71
C PRO A 22 -1.57 -14.10 -10.86
N ASN A 23 -0.51 -14.89 -10.90
CA ASN A 23 -0.54 -16.35 -10.95
C ASN A 23 0.83 -16.95 -10.56
N GLU A 24 1.00 -18.27 -10.68
CA GLU A 24 2.20 -19.02 -10.30
C GLU A 24 3.42 -18.79 -11.20
N ASP A 25 3.25 -18.17 -12.37
CA ASP A 25 4.36 -17.85 -13.28
C ASP A 25 5.16 -16.61 -12.83
N PHE A 26 4.67 -15.92 -11.80
CA PHE A 26 5.30 -14.71 -11.25
C PHE A 26 5.78 -14.95 -9.83
N ASP A 27 7.03 -14.58 -9.57
CA ASP A 27 7.61 -14.62 -8.22
C ASP A 27 8.14 -13.23 -7.85
N SER A 28 7.43 -12.55 -6.95
CA SER A 28 7.83 -11.23 -6.46
C SER A 28 8.90 -11.36 -5.39
N ASN A 29 9.95 -10.54 -5.48
CA ASN A 29 10.93 -10.40 -4.41
C ASN A 29 10.40 -9.59 -3.20
N TYR A 30 9.17 -9.04 -3.30
CA TYR A 30 8.54 -8.21 -2.28
C TYR A 30 9.46 -7.08 -1.77
N TRP A 31 10.15 -6.42 -2.70
CA TRP A 31 10.98 -5.26 -2.39
C TRP A 31 10.22 -4.24 -1.53
N LEU A 32 8.97 -3.99 -1.85
CA LEU A 32 8.04 -3.21 -1.04
C LEU A 32 6.78 -4.01 -0.74
N THR A 33 6.28 -3.90 0.49
CA THR A 33 4.96 -4.41 0.84
C THR A 33 3.92 -3.35 0.50
N CYS A 34 3.09 -3.64 -0.49
CA CYS A 34 2.04 -2.75 -0.95
C CYS A 34 0.68 -3.24 -0.46
N ILE A 35 -0.09 -2.32 0.12
CA ILE A 35 -1.49 -2.53 0.50
C ILE A 35 -2.40 -1.66 -0.36
N VAL A 36 -3.65 -2.07 -0.50
CA VAL A 36 -4.75 -1.29 -1.07
C VAL A 36 -5.78 -1.07 0.02
N VAL A 37 -6.19 0.17 0.22
CA VAL A 37 -7.14 0.59 1.25
C VAL A 37 -8.49 0.87 0.57
N ASN A 38 -9.48 0.05 0.87
CA ASN A 38 -10.85 0.28 0.38
C ASN A 38 -11.59 1.19 1.39
N ALA A 39 -11.65 2.48 1.09
CA ALA A 39 -12.23 3.50 1.98
C ALA A 39 -13.71 3.26 2.29
N ASP A 40 -14.47 2.63 1.39
CA ASP A 40 -15.90 2.30 1.62
C ASP A 40 -16.07 1.23 2.72
N VAL A 41 -15.04 0.44 2.96
CA VAL A 41 -15.04 -0.64 3.97
C VAL A 41 -14.35 -0.19 5.25
N THR A 42 -13.18 0.45 5.12
CA THR A 42 -12.36 0.89 6.27
C THR A 42 -12.93 2.12 6.97
N GLY A 43 -13.65 2.98 6.24
CA GLY A 43 -14.06 4.31 6.71
C GLY A 43 -12.93 5.36 6.67
N PHE A 44 -11.74 5.00 6.20
CA PHE A 44 -10.60 5.91 6.01
C PHE A 44 -9.88 5.60 4.69
N THR A 45 -9.20 6.62 4.15
CA THR A 45 -8.44 6.55 2.90
C THR A 45 -6.99 6.13 3.13
N ARG A 46 -6.28 5.71 2.06
CA ARG A 46 -4.84 5.47 2.13
C ARG A 46 -4.05 6.72 2.52
N GLU A 47 -4.55 7.92 2.20
CA GLU A 47 -3.89 9.17 2.59
C GLU A 47 -4.01 9.42 4.09
N GLU A 48 -5.15 9.09 4.70
CA GLU A 48 -5.31 9.17 6.14
C GLU A 48 -4.39 8.17 6.86
N VAL A 49 -4.20 6.97 6.32
CA VAL A 49 -3.19 6.02 6.82
C VAL A 49 -1.79 6.63 6.73
N ARG A 50 -1.43 7.23 5.58
CA ARG A 50 -0.13 7.87 5.39
C ARG A 50 0.10 8.99 6.41
N LEU A 51 -0.89 9.86 6.60
CA LEU A 51 -0.81 10.97 7.56
C LEU A 51 -0.73 10.47 9.01
N ARG A 52 -1.45 9.42 9.35
CA ARG A 52 -1.38 8.81 10.68
C ARG A 52 0.01 8.20 10.95
N MET A 53 0.62 7.55 9.95
CA MET A 53 2.00 7.06 10.04
C MET A 53 3.00 8.20 10.20
N GLU A 54 2.84 9.29 9.45
CA GLU A 54 3.71 10.47 9.54
C GLU A 54 3.71 11.09 10.93
N GLN A 55 2.56 11.13 11.62
CA GLN A 55 2.45 11.60 13.01
C GLN A 55 3.28 10.74 13.98
N GLU A 56 3.51 9.48 13.65
CA GLU A 56 4.35 8.55 14.41
C GLU A 56 5.80 8.49 13.92
N ASN A 57 6.21 9.43 13.05
CA ASN A 57 7.51 9.45 12.38
C ASN A 57 7.81 8.18 11.56
N ILE A 58 6.79 7.60 10.96
CA ILE A 58 6.90 6.44 10.06
C ILE A 58 6.64 6.91 8.64
N GLU A 59 7.62 6.71 7.75
CA GLU A 59 7.48 7.03 6.34
C GLU A 59 6.72 5.93 5.61
N THR A 60 5.65 6.31 4.94
CA THR A 60 4.94 5.49 3.94
C THR A 60 4.78 6.29 2.67
N ARG A 61 4.64 5.62 1.53
CA ARG A 61 4.53 6.29 0.23
C ARG A 61 3.36 5.75 -0.57
N PRO A 62 2.62 6.61 -1.31
CA PRO A 62 1.67 6.13 -2.29
C PRO A 62 2.38 5.27 -3.33
N LEU A 63 1.64 4.41 -4.03
CA LEU A 63 2.14 3.74 -5.21
C LEU A 63 2.55 4.76 -6.29
N TRP A 64 3.30 4.31 -7.31
CA TRP A 64 3.79 5.20 -8.37
C TRP A 64 2.65 5.86 -9.13
N LYS A 65 2.75 7.18 -9.28
CA LYS A 65 1.78 7.94 -10.08
C LYS A 65 1.84 7.50 -11.53
N PRO A 66 0.72 7.04 -12.12
CA PRO A 66 0.66 6.62 -13.52
C PRO A 66 1.16 7.70 -14.48
N MET A 67 1.79 7.28 -15.57
CA MET A 67 2.41 8.19 -16.55
C MET A 67 1.37 9.17 -17.12
N HIS A 68 0.18 8.70 -17.49
CA HIS A 68 -0.87 9.52 -18.07
C HIS A 68 -1.44 10.58 -17.11
N LEU A 69 -1.24 10.41 -15.80
CA LEU A 69 -1.62 11.39 -14.78
C LEU A 69 -0.52 12.42 -14.49
N GLN A 70 0.65 12.29 -15.10
CA GLN A 70 1.74 13.23 -14.94
C GLN A 70 1.60 14.40 -15.94
N PRO A 71 1.80 15.65 -15.53
CA PRO A 71 1.57 16.82 -16.40
C PRO A 71 2.30 16.77 -17.73
N VAL A 72 3.50 16.19 -17.77
CA VAL A 72 4.32 16.08 -19.00
C VAL A 72 3.68 15.16 -20.06
N PHE A 73 2.75 14.30 -19.68
CA PHE A 73 2.06 13.35 -20.57
C PHE A 73 0.57 13.66 -20.74
N ALA A 74 0.10 14.82 -20.28
CA ALA A 74 -1.32 15.17 -20.29
C ALA A 74 -1.96 15.13 -21.69
N ASP A 75 -1.17 15.46 -22.72
CA ASP A 75 -1.62 15.48 -24.13
C ASP A 75 -1.36 14.15 -24.86
N CYS A 76 -0.83 13.14 -24.19
CA CYS A 76 -0.57 11.84 -24.77
C CYS A 76 -1.84 10.96 -24.76
N PRO A 77 -2.09 10.14 -25.83
CA PRO A 77 -3.20 9.22 -25.82
C PRO A 77 -3.00 8.16 -24.73
N TYR A 78 -4.08 7.83 -24.03
CA TYR A 78 -4.11 6.79 -23.02
C TYR A 78 -4.91 5.59 -23.51
N TYR A 79 -4.36 4.37 -23.30
CA TYR A 79 -4.99 3.10 -23.64
C TYR A 79 -5.00 2.22 -22.39
N GLY A 80 -6.16 2.02 -21.77
CA GLY A 80 -6.29 1.23 -20.55
C GLY A 80 -7.67 1.39 -19.91
N ASP A 81 -7.86 0.72 -18.76
CA ASP A 81 -9.10 0.75 -17.97
C ASP A 81 -8.96 1.54 -16.66
N ASN A 82 -7.90 2.31 -16.54
CA ASN A 82 -7.53 3.07 -15.33
C ASN A 82 -7.26 2.21 -14.08
N THR A 83 -6.86 0.95 -14.23
CA THR A 83 -6.49 0.10 -13.09
C THR A 83 -5.33 0.69 -12.31
N GLU A 84 -4.31 1.21 -13.00
CA GLU A 84 -3.15 1.86 -12.38
C GLU A 84 -3.53 3.15 -11.65
N GLY A 85 -4.52 3.90 -12.13
CA GLY A 85 -5.05 5.09 -11.45
C GLY A 85 -5.70 4.70 -10.12
N ARG A 86 -6.57 3.70 -10.12
CA ARG A 86 -7.18 3.17 -8.89
C ARG A 86 -6.14 2.65 -7.90
N LEU A 87 -5.13 1.92 -8.39
CA LEU A 87 -4.03 1.44 -7.54
C LEU A 87 -3.23 2.59 -6.94
N PHE A 88 -3.03 3.69 -7.68
CA PHE A 88 -2.36 4.88 -7.15
C PHE A 88 -3.23 5.60 -6.10
N ASP A 89 -4.54 5.70 -6.33
CA ASP A 89 -5.46 6.40 -5.43
C ASP A 89 -5.61 5.66 -4.09
N ASP A 90 -5.67 4.32 -4.12
CA ASP A 90 -5.97 3.49 -2.95
C ASP A 90 -4.74 2.77 -2.38
N GLY A 91 -3.61 2.79 -3.09
CA GLY A 91 -2.43 2.01 -2.75
C GLY A 91 -1.40 2.74 -1.91
N LEU A 92 -0.78 2.01 -0.97
CA LEU A 92 0.25 2.51 -0.08
C LEU A 92 1.38 1.49 0.08
N CYS A 93 2.63 1.96 -0.03
CA CYS A 93 3.82 1.20 0.30
C CYS A 93 4.12 1.34 1.79
N LEU A 94 4.16 0.22 2.50
CA LEU A 94 4.56 0.14 3.89
C LEU A 94 6.09 0.01 4.01
N PRO A 95 6.67 0.41 5.15
CA PRO A 95 8.09 0.20 5.42
C PRO A 95 8.50 -1.26 5.19
N SER A 96 9.54 -1.49 4.37
CA SER A 96 9.94 -2.84 3.96
C SER A 96 11.47 -3.01 3.91
N GLY A 97 12.20 -2.14 4.58
CA GLY A 97 13.67 -2.19 4.62
C GLY A 97 14.19 -3.40 5.41
N PRO A 98 15.32 -4.00 5.00
CA PRO A 98 15.86 -5.21 5.64
C PRO A 98 16.38 -5.00 7.07
N ALA A 99 16.51 -3.74 7.51
CA ALA A 99 16.91 -3.40 8.87
C ALA A 99 15.75 -3.33 9.87
N LEU A 100 14.49 -3.45 9.39
CA LEU A 100 13.32 -3.44 10.26
C LEU A 100 13.24 -4.70 11.11
N THR A 101 12.93 -4.49 12.39
CA THR A 101 12.65 -5.59 13.33
C THR A 101 11.18 -6.03 13.22
N ASN A 102 10.86 -7.17 13.80
CA ASN A 102 9.46 -7.64 13.88
C ASN A 102 8.60 -6.68 14.72
N GLU A 103 9.18 -6.03 15.71
CA GLU A 103 8.54 -5.02 16.55
C GLU A 103 8.19 -3.75 15.75
N ASP A 104 9.08 -3.32 14.84
CA ASP A 104 8.80 -2.19 13.95
C ASP A 104 7.62 -2.48 13.03
N ILE A 105 7.59 -3.68 12.45
CA ILE A 105 6.50 -4.14 11.58
C ILE A 105 5.19 -4.27 12.35
N ALA A 106 5.24 -4.82 13.57
CA ALA A 106 4.07 -4.94 14.43
C ALA A 106 3.54 -3.55 14.84
N ARG A 107 4.41 -2.57 15.09
CA ARG A 107 4.02 -1.19 15.37
C ARG A 107 3.25 -0.58 14.20
N VAL A 108 3.75 -0.72 12.97
CA VAL A 108 3.06 -0.24 11.76
C VAL A 108 1.67 -0.88 11.64
N ALA A 109 1.58 -2.20 11.80
CA ALA A 109 0.30 -2.91 11.73
C ALA A 109 -0.68 -2.47 12.84
N THR A 110 -0.19 -2.21 14.04
CA THR A 110 -0.98 -1.74 15.18
C THR A 110 -1.59 -0.37 14.89
N ILE A 111 -0.82 0.56 14.34
CA ILE A 111 -1.30 1.90 13.97
C ILE A 111 -2.47 1.82 12.97
N ILE A 112 -2.38 0.92 11.97
CA ILE A 112 -3.49 0.70 11.02
C ILE A 112 -4.72 0.18 11.77
N LYS A 113 -4.56 -0.79 12.66
CA LYS A 113 -5.67 -1.36 13.43
C LYS A 113 -6.34 -0.37 14.38
N GLU A 114 -5.58 0.59 14.92
CA GLU A 114 -6.11 1.64 15.81
C GLU A 114 -6.93 2.70 15.08
N MET A 115 -6.97 2.68 13.74
CA MET A 115 -7.80 3.59 12.95
C MET A 115 -9.25 3.13 12.83
N TYR A 116 -9.55 1.86 13.24
CA TYR A 116 -10.90 1.31 13.31
C TYR A 116 -11.55 1.61 14.66
#